data_38e8a82f547da982d2357dcec0f864b2
#
_entry.id   38e8a82f547da982d2357dcec0f864b2
#
_cell.length_a   1.000
_cell.length_b   1.000
_cell.length_c   1.000
_cell.angle_alpha   90.00
_cell.angle_beta   90.00
_cell.angle_gamma   90.00
#
_symmetry.space_group_name_H-M   'P 1'
#
loop_
_entity.id
_entity.type
_entity.pdbx_description
1 polymer ?
#
loop_
_entity_poly.entity_id
_entity_poly.type
_entity_poly.pdbx_seq_one_letter_code
_entity_poly.pdbx_strand_id
1 'polypeptide(L)'
;LNLTPRTMVQRPRGTRDFTPAAMKRRLALEHLLEDVAQRHGFSRVQTPVFESLELFTAKSGPGVINQLYAFQDKGERDLTLRPELTAPVMRMVAEEMRMDTKPLRLSYYGQCYRYEEFKTGRYREFFQYGVELIGASGPLAEAEVLALAVNMLHASGLEGWEIRIGHVGVLKDALTGLGLSGEVDATTGEPPIASAMRLLDKGDD
;
A
#
# COMPACT_ATOMS: atom_id res chain seq x y z
N LEU A 1 -41.19 -22.65 25.56
CA LEU A 1 -39.89 -21.98 25.58
C LEU A 1 -39.84 -21.02 24.39
N ASN A 2 -40.16 -19.71 24.66
CA ASN A 2 -40.00 -18.65 23.68
C ASN A 2 -38.49 -18.38 23.52
N LEU A 3 -37.88 -18.98 22.48
CA LEU A 3 -36.56 -18.60 22.05
C LEU A 3 -36.69 -17.30 21.26
N THR A 4 -36.38 -16.18 21.92
CA THR A 4 -36.14 -14.91 21.20
C THR A 4 -35.13 -15.17 20.06
N PRO A 5 -35.38 -14.71 18.82
CA PRO A 5 -34.44 -14.91 17.75
C PRO A 5 -33.10 -14.33 18.19
N ARG A 6 -32.07 -15.17 18.33
CA ARG A 6 -30.70 -14.68 18.53
C ARG A 6 -30.39 -13.82 17.30
N THR A 7 -30.18 -12.53 17.52
CA THR A 7 -29.69 -11.62 16.49
C THR A 7 -28.38 -12.24 15.96
N MET A 8 -28.42 -12.67 14.70
CA MET A 8 -27.21 -13.26 14.10
C MET A 8 -26.12 -12.19 14.08
N VAL A 9 -24.97 -12.50 14.67
CA VAL A 9 -23.80 -11.61 14.62
C VAL A 9 -23.39 -11.46 13.15
N GLN A 10 -23.37 -10.22 12.68
CA GLN A 10 -22.98 -9.90 11.32
C GLN A 10 -21.47 -9.59 11.26
N ARG A 11 -20.88 -9.82 10.11
CA ARG A 11 -19.49 -9.43 9.87
C ARG A 11 -19.32 -7.90 9.95
N PRO A 12 -18.15 -7.39 10.33
CA PRO A 12 -17.87 -5.96 10.36
C PRO A 12 -18.07 -5.29 9.00
N ARG A 13 -18.58 -4.07 9.01
CA ARG A 13 -18.79 -3.30 7.78
C ARG A 13 -17.46 -3.07 7.03
N GLY A 14 -17.48 -3.26 5.71
CA GLY A 14 -16.29 -3.08 4.88
C GLY A 14 -15.35 -4.29 4.84
N THR A 15 -15.76 -5.43 5.43
CA THR A 15 -15.05 -6.71 5.33
C THR A 15 -15.83 -7.69 4.46
N ARG A 16 -15.22 -8.80 4.11
CA ARG A 16 -15.87 -9.88 3.36
C ARG A 16 -15.32 -11.26 3.77
N ASP A 17 -16.20 -12.25 3.72
CA ASP A 17 -15.82 -13.65 3.87
C ASP A 17 -15.47 -14.24 2.51
N PHE A 18 -14.54 -15.18 2.50
CA PHE A 18 -14.19 -15.94 1.31
C PHE A 18 -14.68 -17.37 1.47
N THR A 19 -15.71 -17.75 0.72
CA THR A 19 -16.16 -19.13 0.61
C THR A 19 -15.07 -20.02 0.01
N PRO A 20 -15.14 -21.37 0.13
CA PRO A 20 -14.13 -22.24 -0.46
C PRO A 20 -13.88 -21.98 -1.95
N ALA A 21 -14.93 -21.71 -2.73
CA ALA A 21 -14.80 -21.40 -4.15
C ALA A 21 -14.11 -20.05 -4.41
N ALA A 22 -14.41 -19.03 -3.62
CA ALA A 22 -13.75 -17.73 -3.69
C ALA A 22 -12.29 -17.80 -3.24
N MET A 23 -12.04 -18.60 -2.17
CA MET A 23 -10.70 -18.81 -1.65
C MET A 23 -9.80 -19.56 -2.64
N LYS A 24 -10.34 -20.57 -3.35
CA LYS A 24 -9.60 -21.28 -4.40
C LYS A 24 -9.10 -20.34 -5.50
N ARG A 25 -9.95 -19.43 -5.97
CA ARG A 25 -9.56 -18.43 -6.99
C ARG A 25 -8.49 -17.48 -6.47
N ARG A 26 -8.64 -17.01 -5.22
CA ARG A 26 -7.67 -16.11 -4.60
C ARG A 26 -6.29 -16.76 -4.44
N LEU A 27 -6.25 -18.00 -3.94
CA LEU A 27 -4.99 -18.75 -3.80
C LEU A 27 -4.32 -19.01 -5.15
N ALA A 28 -5.10 -19.32 -6.19
CA ALA A 28 -4.56 -19.48 -7.54
C ALA A 28 -3.89 -18.18 -8.05
N LEU A 29 -4.52 -17.03 -7.82
CA LEU A 29 -3.94 -15.73 -8.18
C LEU A 29 -2.68 -15.43 -7.34
N GLU A 30 -2.73 -15.68 -6.02
CA GLU A 30 -1.58 -15.48 -5.13
C GLU A 30 -0.37 -16.31 -5.58
N HIS A 31 -0.55 -17.59 -5.86
CA HIS A 31 0.50 -18.46 -6.33
C HIS A 31 1.06 -18.01 -7.70
N LEU A 32 0.18 -17.60 -8.61
CA LEU A 32 0.60 -17.10 -9.92
C LEU A 32 1.48 -15.86 -9.80
N LEU A 33 1.08 -14.88 -8.99
CA LEU A 33 1.87 -13.66 -8.76
C LEU A 33 3.22 -13.98 -8.08
N GLU A 34 3.20 -14.91 -7.13
CA GLU A 34 4.42 -15.39 -6.46
C GLU A 34 5.38 -16.05 -7.45
N ASP A 35 4.89 -16.95 -8.30
CA ASP A 35 5.72 -17.60 -9.34
C ASP A 35 6.34 -16.58 -10.30
N VAL A 36 5.61 -15.54 -10.68
CA VAL A 36 6.16 -14.45 -11.51
C VAL A 36 7.25 -13.71 -10.76
N ALA A 37 7.02 -13.31 -9.50
CA ALA A 37 8.00 -12.61 -8.69
C ALA A 37 9.29 -13.43 -8.49
N GLN A 38 9.16 -14.72 -8.18
CA GLN A 38 10.30 -15.62 -8.01
C GLN A 38 11.14 -15.75 -9.29
N ARG A 39 10.51 -15.82 -10.47
CA ARG A 39 11.24 -15.81 -11.77
C ARG A 39 12.00 -14.52 -12.02
N HIS A 40 11.59 -13.40 -11.42
CA HIS A 40 12.31 -12.13 -11.41
C HIS A 40 13.31 -12.02 -10.25
N GLY A 41 13.54 -13.09 -9.48
CA GLY A 41 14.50 -13.14 -8.38
C GLY A 41 14.01 -12.52 -7.06
N PHE A 42 12.71 -12.24 -6.93
CA PHE A 42 12.13 -11.74 -5.68
C PHE A 42 11.85 -12.88 -4.72
N SER A 43 12.20 -12.70 -3.46
CA SER A 43 11.98 -13.64 -2.37
C SER A 43 10.85 -13.17 -1.46
N ARG A 44 9.97 -14.08 -1.07
CA ARG A 44 8.82 -13.76 -0.23
C ARG A 44 9.21 -13.47 1.21
N VAL A 45 8.61 -12.43 1.75
CA VAL A 45 8.71 -12.05 3.16
C VAL A 45 7.32 -11.84 3.76
N GLN A 46 7.24 -11.84 5.08
CA GLN A 46 6.02 -11.61 5.82
C GLN A 46 6.31 -10.77 7.07
N THR A 47 5.49 -9.77 7.30
CA THR A 47 5.54 -8.90 8.48
C THR A 47 4.28 -9.09 9.34
N PRO A 48 4.28 -8.67 10.61
CA PRO A 48 3.11 -8.72 11.47
C PRO A 48 1.90 -7.97 10.88
N VAL A 49 0.69 -8.38 11.26
CA VAL A 49 -0.56 -7.72 10.84
C VAL A 49 -0.78 -6.38 11.55
N PHE A 50 -0.25 -6.25 12.77
CA PHE A 50 -0.25 -5.00 13.52
C PHE A 50 1.18 -4.53 13.76
N GLU A 51 1.35 -3.22 13.82
CA GLU A 51 2.64 -2.53 13.96
C GLU A 51 2.50 -1.38 14.96
N SER A 52 3.62 -0.79 15.38
CA SER A 52 3.62 0.45 16.13
C SER A 52 2.92 1.54 15.31
N LEU A 53 2.03 2.31 15.94
CA LEU A 53 1.36 3.46 15.34
C LEU A 53 2.37 4.48 14.78
N GLU A 54 3.50 4.65 15.45
CA GLU A 54 4.57 5.56 15.06
C GLU A 54 5.14 5.24 13.67
N LEU A 55 5.20 3.96 13.27
CA LEU A 55 5.70 3.56 11.95
C LEU A 55 4.98 4.27 10.80
N PHE A 56 3.68 4.56 10.97
CA PHE A 56 2.86 5.18 9.93
C PHE A 56 2.61 6.67 10.14
N THR A 57 2.86 7.19 11.34
CA THR A 57 2.60 8.61 11.65
C THR A 57 3.84 9.49 11.60
N ALA A 58 5.04 8.92 11.71
CA ALA A 58 6.31 9.67 11.77
C ALA A 58 6.56 10.59 10.55
N LYS A 59 6.03 10.23 9.37
CA LYS A 59 6.20 11.01 8.12
C LYS A 59 4.88 11.48 7.50
N SER A 60 3.76 11.01 8.02
CA SER A 60 2.44 11.28 7.47
C SER A 60 1.73 12.25 8.41
N GLY A 61 1.29 13.37 7.94
CA GLY A 61 0.59 14.36 8.77
C GLY A 61 -0.65 13.78 9.48
N PRO A 62 -1.27 14.53 10.40
CA PRO A 62 -2.36 14.05 11.29
C PRO A 62 -3.59 13.50 10.54
N GLY A 63 -3.77 13.83 9.26
CA GLY A 63 -4.87 13.30 8.45
C GLY A 63 -4.84 11.79 8.22
N VAL A 64 -3.68 11.15 8.32
CA VAL A 64 -3.55 9.69 8.14
C VAL A 64 -4.13 8.92 9.33
N ILE A 65 -4.07 9.48 10.54
CA ILE A 65 -4.55 8.82 11.76
C ILE A 65 -6.03 8.44 11.63
N ASN A 66 -6.84 9.28 10.99
CA ASN A 66 -8.28 9.03 10.79
C ASN A 66 -8.57 7.82 9.87
N GLN A 67 -7.58 7.36 9.13
CA GLN A 67 -7.69 6.20 8.23
C GLN A 67 -7.12 4.92 8.86
N LEU A 68 -6.54 5.00 10.06
CA LEU A 68 -5.92 3.87 10.73
C LEU A 68 -6.88 3.20 11.72
N TYR A 69 -6.72 1.89 11.88
CA TYR A 69 -7.33 1.11 12.96
C TYR A 69 -6.38 1.10 14.16
N ALA A 70 -6.25 2.26 14.82
CA ALA A 70 -5.38 2.42 15.98
C ALA A 70 -6.05 1.89 17.27
N PHE A 71 -5.26 1.27 18.13
CA PHE A 71 -5.68 0.73 19.42
C PHE A 71 -4.48 0.64 20.37
N GLN A 72 -4.75 0.46 21.65
CA GLN A 72 -3.72 0.16 22.65
C GLN A 72 -3.75 -1.31 23.03
N ASP A 73 -2.59 -1.89 23.22
CA ASP A 73 -2.48 -3.23 23.80
C ASP A 73 -2.57 -3.19 25.33
N LYS A 74 -2.51 -4.37 25.97
CA LYS A 74 -2.57 -4.47 27.43
C LYS A 74 -1.37 -3.81 28.16
N GLY A 75 -0.31 -3.48 27.44
CA GLY A 75 0.86 -2.78 27.94
C GLY A 75 0.85 -1.29 27.58
N GLU A 76 -0.33 -0.75 27.24
CA GLU A 76 -0.55 0.68 26.88
C GLU A 76 0.29 1.16 25.70
N ARG A 77 0.73 0.25 24.82
CA ARG A 77 1.47 0.60 23.61
C ARG A 77 0.51 0.93 22.48
N ASP A 78 0.76 2.06 21.80
CA ASP A 78 -0.04 2.49 20.65
C ASP A 78 0.31 1.65 19.42
N LEU A 79 -0.65 0.88 18.96
CA LEU A 79 -0.57 -0.03 17.82
C LEU A 79 -1.61 0.35 16.77
N THR A 80 -1.42 -0.16 15.56
CA THR A 80 -2.41 -0.08 14.49
C THR A 80 -2.40 -1.35 13.64
N LEU A 81 -3.55 -1.72 13.08
CA LEU A 81 -3.56 -2.66 11.97
C LEU A 81 -2.87 -1.99 10.78
N ARG A 82 -1.98 -2.70 10.11
CA ARG A 82 -1.18 -2.14 9.00
C ARG A 82 -2.08 -1.68 7.85
N PRO A 83 -1.95 -0.43 7.39
CA PRO A 83 -2.72 0.12 6.26
C PRO A 83 -2.12 -0.23 4.91
N GLU A 84 -0.87 -0.73 4.89
CA GLU A 84 -0.07 -1.10 3.72
C GLU A 84 1.09 -1.98 4.17
N LEU A 85 1.93 -2.45 3.26
CA LEU A 85 3.00 -3.42 3.57
C LEU A 85 4.42 -2.87 3.35
N THR A 86 4.58 -1.77 2.64
CA THR A 86 5.91 -1.17 2.36
C THR A 86 6.64 -0.76 3.64
N ALA A 87 6.01 0.04 4.52
CA ALA A 87 6.64 0.49 5.75
C ALA A 87 6.99 -0.67 6.71
N PRO A 88 6.13 -1.68 6.93
CA PRO A 88 6.49 -2.90 7.66
C PRO A 88 7.69 -3.65 7.06
N VAL A 89 7.76 -3.79 5.73
CA VAL A 89 8.91 -4.44 5.08
C VAL A 89 10.18 -3.59 5.26
N MET A 90 10.10 -2.27 5.12
CA MET A 90 11.25 -1.39 5.33
C MET A 90 11.75 -1.44 6.78
N ARG A 91 10.85 -1.50 7.78
CA ARG A 91 11.22 -1.72 9.18
C ARG A 91 11.95 -3.06 9.35
N MET A 92 11.37 -4.15 8.82
CA MET A 92 11.99 -5.48 8.88
C MET A 92 13.40 -5.47 8.27
N VAL A 93 13.58 -4.83 7.10
CA VAL A 93 14.89 -4.73 6.45
C VAL A 93 15.88 -3.94 7.30
N ALA A 94 15.44 -2.88 7.97
CA ALA A 94 16.29 -2.10 8.86
C ALA A 94 16.72 -2.87 10.11
N GLU A 95 15.87 -3.74 10.64
CA GLU A 95 16.12 -4.54 11.84
C GLU A 95 16.88 -5.83 11.52
N GLU A 96 16.45 -6.60 10.51
CA GLU A 96 16.89 -7.98 10.31
C GLU A 96 17.87 -8.13 9.11
N MET A 97 17.77 -7.27 8.09
CA MET A 97 18.48 -7.43 6.81
C MET A 97 19.40 -6.25 6.47
N ARG A 98 19.73 -5.41 7.47
CA ARG A 98 20.54 -4.21 7.26
C ARG A 98 21.90 -4.53 6.61
N MET A 99 22.51 -5.62 7.04
CA MET A 99 23.86 -6.05 6.60
C MET A 99 23.84 -6.95 5.36
N ASP A 100 22.66 -7.33 4.87
CA ASP A 100 22.56 -8.19 3.70
C ASP A 100 23.03 -7.50 2.43
N THR A 101 23.57 -8.28 1.51
CA THR A 101 24.05 -7.79 0.21
C THR A 101 22.90 -7.18 -0.59
N LYS A 102 23.10 -5.96 -1.08
CA LYS A 102 22.16 -5.23 -1.93
C LYS A 102 22.45 -5.49 -3.41
N PRO A 103 21.45 -5.41 -4.30
CA PRO A 103 20.06 -5.07 -4.03
C PRO A 103 19.26 -6.24 -3.43
N LEU A 104 18.35 -5.93 -2.49
CA LEU A 104 17.35 -6.89 -2.02
C LEU A 104 16.14 -6.85 -2.95
N ARG A 105 15.63 -8.01 -3.29
CA ARG A 105 14.39 -8.21 -4.06
C ARG A 105 13.41 -8.97 -3.17
N LEU A 106 12.44 -8.26 -2.64
CA LEU A 106 11.47 -8.80 -1.68
C LEU A 106 10.07 -8.73 -2.26
N SER A 107 9.28 -9.78 -2.09
CA SER A 107 7.86 -9.81 -2.42
C SER A 107 7.02 -10.09 -1.17
N TYR A 108 5.78 -9.66 -1.19
CA TYR A 108 4.84 -9.90 -0.10
C TYR A 108 3.41 -10.00 -0.60
N TYR A 109 2.60 -10.72 0.15
CA TYR A 109 1.15 -10.74 0.01
C TYR A 109 0.52 -10.74 1.40
N GLY A 110 -0.44 -9.85 1.62
CA GLY A 110 -1.08 -9.77 2.93
C GLY A 110 -2.30 -8.87 2.97
N GLN A 111 -3.03 -9.01 4.07
CA GLN A 111 -4.17 -8.17 4.41
C GLN A 111 -3.68 -6.81 4.88
N CYS A 112 -4.39 -5.77 4.44
CA CYS A 112 -4.23 -4.40 4.87
C CYS A 112 -5.58 -3.84 5.32
N TYR A 113 -5.56 -2.81 6.17
CA TYR A 113 -6.74 -2.29 6.83
C TYR A 113 -6.76 -0.77 6.79
N ARG A 114 -7.81 -0.18 6.19
CA ARG A 114 -8.00 1.28 6.18
C ARG A 114 -9.43 1.62 6.57
N TYR A 115 -9.57 2.56 7.47
CA TYR A 115 -10.88 3.08 7.88
C TYR A 115 -11.36 4.09 6.85
N GLU A 116 -11.77 3.59 5.68
CA GLU A 116 -12.30 4.40 4.60
C GLU A 116 -13.84 4.30 4.53
N GLU A 117 -14.47 5.27 3.87
CA GLU A 117 -15.87 5.12 3.50
C GLU A 117 -16.03 3.91 2.56
N PHE A 118 -16.96 3.04 2.94
CA PHE A 118 -17.29 1.87 2.13
C PHE A 118 -17.97 2.32 0.83
N LYS A 119 -17.26 2.17 -0.27
CA LYS A 119 -17.77 2.40 -1.65
C LYS A 119 -17.54 1.14 -2.48
N THR A 120 -18.21 1.03 -3.63
CA THR A 120 -18.01 -0.09 -4.56
C THR A 120 -16.53 -0.24 -4.90
N GLY A 121 -15.96 -1.43 -4.62
CA GLY A 121 -14.54 -1.74 -4.85
C GLY A 121 -13.58 -1.27 -3.75
N ARG A 122 -14.00 -0.47 -2.77
CA ARG A 122 -13.17 -0.07 -1.61
C ARG A 122 -13.65 -0.79 -0.34
N TYR A 123 -12.79 -1.65 0.17
CA TYR A 123 -13.02 -2.39 1.41
C TYR A 123 -12.15 -1.83 2.53
N ARG A 124 -12.58 -2.01 3.78
CA ARG A 124 -11.79 -1.68 4.96
C ARG A 124 -10.71 -2.73 5.26
N GLU A 125 -10.96 -3.95 4.81
CA GLU A 125 -9.98 -5.04 4.75
C GLU A 125 -9.78 -5.42 3.29
N PHE A 126 -8.55 -5.34 2.81
CA PHE A 126 -8.18 -5.65 1.42
C PHE A 126 -6.83 -6.36 1.38
N PHE A 127 -6.48 -6.93 0.25
CA PHE A 127 -5.22 -7.64 0.06
C PHE A 127 -4.32 -6.86 -0.88
N GLN A 128 -3.04 -6.82 -0.53
CA GLN A 128 -1.99 -6.29 -1.39
C GLN A 128 -1.01 -7.40 -1.73
N TYR A 129 -0.66 -7.50 -3.01
CA TYR A 129 0.58 -8.09 -3.47
C TYR A 129 1.53 -6.95 -3.82
N GLY A 130 2.78 -7.01 -3.38
CA GLY A 130 3.75 -5.98 -3.68
C GLY A 130 5.17 -6.53 -3.74
N VAL A 131 6.06 -5.71 -4.28
CA VAL A 131 7.50 -5.98 -4.34
C VAL A 131 8.29 -4.75 -3.93
N GLU A 132 9.45 -4.98 -3.33
CA GLU A 132 10.41 -3.93 -2.97
C GLU A 132 11.77 -4.28 -3.55
N LEU A 133 12.32 -3.38 -4.36
CA LEU A 133 13.70 -3.43 -4.86
C LEU A 133 14.53 -2.42 -4.06
N ILE A 134 15.31 -2.91 -3.11
CA ILE A 134 15.99 -2.07 -2.11
C ILE A 134 17.48 -2.06 -2.34
N GLY A 135 18.07 -0.86 -2.43
CA GLY A 135 19.52 -0.68 -2.63
C GLY A 135 19.95 -0.69 -4.10
N ALA A 136 18.99 -0.64 -5.02
CA ALA A 136 19.23 -0.30 -6.42
C ALA A 136 18.56 1.04 -6.75
N SER A 137 19.11 1.80 -7.67
CA SER A 137 18.59 3.09 -8.12
C SER A 137 18.80 3.28 -9.63
N GLY A 138 18.06 4.24 -10.19
CA GLY A 138 18.15 4.63 -11.58
C GLY A 138 17.23 3.86 -12.53
N PRO A 139 17.26 4.21 -13.82
CA PRO A 139 16.26 3.77 -14.81
C PRO A 139 16.15 2.25 -14.96
N LEU A 140 17.23 1.51 -14.79
CA LEU A 140 17.20 0.05 -14.88
C LEU A 140 16.44 -0.60 -13.73
N ALA A 141 16.58 -0.08 -12.49
CA ALA A 141 15.84 -0.57 -11.35
C ALA A 141 14.33 -0.29 -11.49
N GLU A 142 13.98 0.89 -11.97
CA GLU A 142 12.59 1.25 -12.26
C GLU A 142 11.99 0.39 -13.37
N ALA A 143 12.75 0.18 -14.45
CA ALA A 143 12.35 -0.67 -15.57
C ALA A 143 12.15 -2.13 -15.14
N GLU A 144 12.97 -2.66 -14.23
CA GLU A 144 12.83 -4.01 -13.68
C GLU A 144 11.48 -4.18 -12.95
N VAL A 145 11.11 -3.22 -12.10
CA VAL A 145 9.85 -3.26 -11.36
C VAL A 145 8.64 -3.09 -12.30
N LEU A 146 8.74 -2.20 -13.28
CA LEU A 146 7.71 -2.02 -14.31
C LEU A 146 7.52 -3.28 -15.17
N ALA A 147 8.62 -3.91 -15.62
CA ALA A 147 8.57 -5.16 -16.37
C ALA A 147 7.93 -6.29 -15.55
N LEU A 148 8.24 -6.37 -14.25
CA LEU A 148 7.58 -7.31 -13.34
C LEU A 148 6.08 -7.06 -13.26
N ALA A 149 5.64 -5.82 -13.09
CA ALA A 149 4.22 -5.46 -13.06
C ALA A 149 3.50 -5.86 -14.36
N VAL A 150 4.10 -5.59 -15.53
CA VAL A 150 3.60 -6.03 -16.84
C VAL A 150 3.44 -7.54 -16.89
N ASN A 151 4.47 -8.28 -16.48
CA ASN A 151 4.45 -9.75 -16.50
C ASN A 151 3.39 -10.33 -15.55
N MET A 152 3.16 -9.70 -14.39
CA MET A 152 2.09 -10.10 -13.47
C MET A 152 0.70 -9.88 -14.07
N LEU A 153 0.46 -8.75 -14.74
CA LEU A 153 -0.80 -8.46 -15.41
C LEU A 153 -1.06 -9.44 -16.58
N HIS A 154 -0.07 -9.70 -17.41
CA HIS A 154 -0.17 -10.70 -18.47
C HIS A 154 -0.46 -12.11 -17.92
N ALA A 155 0.29 -12.53 -16.90
CA ALA A 155 0.10 -13.85 -16.30
C ALA A 155 -1.28 -14.01 -15.65
N SER A 156 -1.87 -12.91 -15.11
CA SER A 156 -3.22 -12.95 -14.51
C SER A 156 -4.35 -13.15 -15.52
N GLY A 157 -4.07 -13.06 -16.82
CA GLY A 157 -5.07 -13.17 -17.88
C GLY A 157 -5.99 -11.96 -18.02
N LEU A 158 -5.63 -10.83 -17.41
CA LEU A 158 -6.35 -9.56 -17.62
C LEU A 158 -6.08 -9.05 -19.04
N GLU A 159 -7.13 -8.57 -19.69
CA GLU A 159 -7.08 -7.96 -21.01
C GLU A 159 -7.49 -6.49 -20.93
N GLY A 160 -7.03 -5.69 -21.90
CA GLY A 160 -7.42 -4.29 -22.02
C GLY A 160 -6.90 -3.35 -20.93
N TRP A 161 -5.85 -3.75 -20.21
CA TRP A 161 -5.20 -2.90 -19.22
C TRP A 161 -4.17 -1.97 -19.88
N GLU A 162 -3.89 -0.86 -19.23
CA GLU A 162 -2.83 0.08 -19.59
C GLU A 162 -1.98 0.43 -18.36
N ILE A 163 -0.70 0.70 -18.55
CA ILE A 163 0.17 1.27 -17.52
C ILE A 163 0.35 2.75 -17.80
N ARG A 164 0.00 3.58 -16.81
CA ARG A 164 0.29 5.01 -16.81
C ARG A 164 1.50 5.27 -15.95
N ILE A 165 2.54 5.83 -16.54
CA ILE A 165 3.78 6.17 -15.84
C ILE A 165 3.76 7.66 -15.57
N GLY A 166 3.89 8.03 -14.29
CA GLY A 166 4.05 9.41 -13.84
C GLY A 166 5.42 9.62 -13.21
N HIS A 167 5.95 10.82 -13.36
CA HIS A 167 7.20 11.22 -12.72
C HIS A 167 6.98 12.56 -11.99
N VAL A 168 7.07 12.52 -10.66
CA VAL A 168 6.81 13.70 -9.81
C VAL A 168 7.71 14.88 -10.17
N GLY A 169 8.98 14.63 -10.55
CA GLY A 169 9.91 15.67 -11.00
C GLY A 169 9.42 16.40 -12.23
N VAL A 170 8.91 15.69 -13.24
CA VAL A 170 8.37 16.31 -14.47
C VAL A 170 7.19 17.23 -14.15
N LEU A 171 6.27 16.77 -13.30
CA LEU A 171 5.14 17.60 -12.86
C LEU A 171 5.60 18.83 -12.08
N LYS A 172 6.54 18.65 -11.14
CA LYS A 172 7.11 19.73 -10.36
C LYS A 172 7.83 20.76 -11.23
N ASP A 173 8.61 20.33 -12.21
CA ASP A 173 9.32 21.21 -13.14
C ASP A 173 8.33 21.99 -14.01
N ALA A 174 7.28 21.33 -14.51
CA ALA A 174 6.22 21.99 -15.26
C ALA A 174 5.50 23.09 -14.44
N LEU A 175 5.11 22.77 -13.18
CA LEU A 175 4.47 23.72 -12.28
C LEU A 175 5.41 24.89 -11.91
N THR A 176 6.70 24.62 -11.73
CA THR A 176 7.72 25.67 -11.52
C THR A 176 7.84 26.57 -12.75
N GLY A 177 7.82 25.99 -13.94
CA GLY A 177 7.82 26.75 -15.21
C GLY A 177 6.59 27.63 -15.41
N LEU A 178 5.47 27.30 -14.76
CA LEU A 178 4.26 28.12 -14.70
C LEU A 178 4.29 29.18 -13.57
N GLY A 179 5.40 29.30 -12.85
CA GLY A 179 5.62 30.32 -11.82
C GLY A 179 5.16 29.91 -10.42
N LEU A 180 4.79 28.62 -10.19
CA LEU A 180 4.46 28.16 -8.85
C LEU A 180 5.72 27.98 -8.00
N SER A 181 5.75 28.60 -6.81
CA SER A 181 6.89 28.53 -5.90
C SER A 181 6.92 27.18 -5.15
N GLY A 182 8.14 26.64 -4.97
CA GLY A 182 8.43 25.53 -4.05
C GLY A 182 8.72 25.98 -2.61
N GLU A 183 8.75 27.30 -2.34
CA GLU A 183 8.94 27.85 -1.00
C GLU A 183 7.61 27.83 -0.22
N VAL A 184 7.71 27.68 1.09
CA VAL A 184 6.53 27.67 1.96
C VAL A 184 5.86 29.05 1.96
N ASP A 185 4.59 29.10 1.58
CA ASP A 185 3.76 30.30 1.70
C ASP A 185 3.43 30.54 3.17
N ALA A 186 3.75 31.76 3.67
CA ALA A 186 3.56 32.12 5.06
C ALA A 186 2.07 32.13 5.49
N THR A 187 1.14 32.26 4.55
CA THR A 187 -0.30 32.32 4.82
C THR A 187 -0.90 30.91 4.93
N THR A 188 -0.48 30.01 4.05
CA THR A 188 -1.03 28.64 3.99
C THR A 188 -0.19 27.61 4.75
N GLY A 189 1.07 27.93 5.04
CA GLY A 189 2.02 27.02 5.68
C GLY A 189 2.51 25.88 4.78
N GLU A 190 2.18 25.93 3.47
CA GLU A 190 2.58 24.93 2.48
C GLU A 190 3.15 25.60 1.21
N PRO A 191 4.06 24.91 0.50
CA PRO A 191 4.47 25.35 -0.83
C PRO A 191 3.28 25.36 -1.81
N PRO A 192 3.05 26.41 -2.62
CA PRO A 192 2.00 26.45 -3.65
C PRO A 192 2.06 25.26 -4.60
N ILE A 193 3.26 24.83 -4.94
CA ILE A 193 3.49 23.63 -5.79
C ILE A 193 2.95 22.35 -5.16
N ALA A 194 3.09 22.18 -3.84
CA ALA A 194 2.59 21.00 -3.14
C ALA A 194 1.06 20.97 -3.08
N SER A 195 0.45 22.14 -2.89
CA SER A 195 -1.00 22.32 -2.92
C SER A 195 -1.57 22.01 -4.31
N ALA A 196 -0.95 22.53 -5.39
CA ALA A 196 -1.35 22.26 -6.76
C ALA A 196 -1.24 20.78 -7.11
N MET A 197 -0.13 20.12 -6.75
CA MET A 197 0.05 18.69 -6.98
C MET A 197 -1.02 17.85 -6.27
N ARG A 198 -1.40 18.22 -5.05
CA ARG A 198 -2.45 17.53 -4.29
C ARG A 198 -3.84 17.71 -4.90
N LEU A 199 -4.16 18.86 -5.46
CA LEU A 199 -5.43 19.12 -6.16
C LEU A 199 -5.50 18.29 -7.44
N LEU A 200 -4.42 18.28 -8.23
CA LEU A 200 -4.33 17.46 -9.45
C LEU A 200 -4.49 15.95 -9.15
N ASP A 201 -3.91 15.46 -8.04
CA ASP A 201 -4.04 14.05 -7.63
C ASP A 201 -5.49 13.69 -7.23
N LYS A 202 -6.24 14.64 -6.66
CA LYS A 202 -7.65 14.44 -6.32
C LYS A 202 -8.61 14.59 -7.49
N GLY A 203 -8.16 15.14 -8.62
CA GLY A 203 -9.00 15.48 -9.74
C GLY A 203 -9.96 16.65 -9.45
N ASP A 204 -9.59 17.49 -8.49
CA ASP A 204 -10.30 18.75 -8.19
C ASP A 204 -9.75 19.84 -9.15
N ASP A 205 -10.63 20.33 -10.03
CA ASP A 205 -10.35 21.44 -10.96
C ASP A 205 -10.25 22.80 -10.26
#